data_c6164472e69861cca69d8de8739933d8
#
_entry.id   c6164472e69861cca69d8de8739933d8
#
_cell.length_a   1.000
_cell.length_b   1.000
_cell.length_c   1.000
_cell.angle_alpha   90.00
_cell.angle_beta   90.00
_cell.angle_gamma   90.00
#
_symmetry.space_group_name_H-M   'P 1'
#
loop_
_entity.id
_entity.type
_entity.pdbx_description
1 polymer ?
#
loop_
_entity_poly.entity_id
_entity_poly.type
_entity_poly.pdbx_seq_one_letter_code
_entity_poly.pdbx_strand_id
1 'polypeptide(L)'
;MDIYEKSNYGESLENLTEAEIECLLCVSFAEEVNSGGLEGYFSTEYSKYCVEAAEYLEKNNSVIYPEILRKAIALFPEKYDFSDVYETEDYLEEHEDILEKFEELEKEIYESTEDIDSILDNLEEQIK
;
A
#
# COMPACT_ATOMS: atom_id res chain seq x y z
N MET A 1 11.81 -2.57 -19.27
CA MET A 1 10.86 -3.30 -18.40
C MET A 1 10.55 -2.43 -17.19
N ASP A 2 9.28 -2.19 -16.92
CA ASP A 2 8.90 -1.36 -15.78
C ASP A 2 8.95 -2.14 -14.45
N ILE A 3 8.82 -1.41 -13.35
CA ILE A 3 8.95 -2.00 -12.01
C ILE A 3 7.83 -3.01 -11.69
N TYR A 4 6.65 -2.86 -12.28
CA TYR A 4 5.56 -3.81 -12.08
C TYR A 4 5.91 -5.16 -12.72
N GLU A 5 6.39 -5.13 -13.95
CA GLU A 5 6.81 -6.35 -14.65
C GLU A 5 8.01 -7.01 -13.98
N LYS A 6 9.01 -6.22 -13.56
CA LYS A 6 10.21 -6.73 -12.89
C LYS A 6 9.88 -7.47 -11.58
N SER A 7 8.84 -7.03 -10.88
CA SER A 7 8.40 -7.65 -9.63
C SER A 7 7.39 -8.77 -9.87
N ASN A 8 7.03 -9.03 -11.13
CA ASN A 8 5.93 -9.92 -11.48
C ASN A 8 4.66 -9.51 -10.73
N TYR A 9 4.33 -8.21 -10.82
CA TYR A 9 3.15 -7.61 -10.20
C TYR A 9 3.09 -7.82 -8.70
N GLY A 10 4.25 -7.69 -8.05
CA GLY A 10 4.36 -7.75 -6.59
C GLY A 10 4.72 -9.11 -6.02
N GLU A 11 4.83 -10.15 -6.85
CA GLU A 11 5.17 -11.48 -6.34
C GLU A 11 6.57 -11.55 -5.73
N SER A 12 7.54 -10.81 -6.30
CA SER A 12 8.92 -10.82 -5.82
C SER A 12 9.61 -9.49 -6.04
N LEU A 13 10.41 -9.08 -5.07
CA LEU A 13 11.21 -7.84 -5.16
C LEU A 13 12.68 -8.11 -5.50
N GLU A 14 13.08 -9.38 -5.69
CA GLU A 14 14.50 -9.72 -5.83
C GLU A 14 15.19 -9.14 -7.08
N ASN A 15 14.43 -8.82 -8.12
CA ASN A 15 14.98 -8.25 -9.35
C ASN A 15 14.99 -6.73 -9.37
N LEU A 16 14.61 -6.09 -8.25
CA LEU A 16 14.51 -4.64 -8.16
C LEU A 16 15.67 -4.06 -7.36
N THR A 17 16.09 -2.85 -7.73
CA THR A 17 16.99 -2.06 -6.90
C THR A 17 16.22 -1.52 -5.69
N GLU A 18 16.92 -1.04 -4.67
CA GLU A 18 16.27 -0.44 -3.51
C GLU A 18 15.39 0.74 -3.90
N ALA A 19 15.86 1.61 -4.80
CA ALA A 19 15.08 2.74 -5.29
C ALA A 19 13.82 2.29 -6.03
N GLU A 20 13.91 1.21 -6.81
CA GLU A 20 12.76 0.66 -7.50
C GLU A 20 11.76 0.05 -6.51
N ILE A 21 12.23 -0.62 -5.45
CA ILE A 21 11.37 -1.15 -4.40
C ILE A 21 10.60 -0.01 -3.72
N GLU A 22 11.32 1.03 -3.32
CA GLU A 22 10.70 2.19 -2.67
C GLU A 22 9.62 2.81 -3.55
N CYS A 23 9.91 3.01 -4.83
CA CYS A 23 8.94 3.53 -5.78
C CYS A 23 7.73 2.61 -5.93
N LEU A 24 7.97 1.33 -6.16
CA LEU A 24 6.90 0.35 -6.36
C LEU A 24 5.94 0.30 -5.16
N LEU A 25 6.48 0.23 -3.95
CA LEU A 25 5.66 0.09 -2.76
C LEU A 25 4.82 1.35 -2.48
N CYS A 26 5.39 2.53 -2.71
CA CYS A 26 4.64 3.77 -2.53
C CYS A 26 3.57 3.97 -3.60
N VAL A 27 3.93 3.78 -4.87
CA VAL A 27 3.02 3.99 -6.00
C VAL A 27 1.87 2.98 -5.97
N SER A 28 2.18 1.70 -5.72
CA SER A 28 1.16 0.66 -5.71
C SER A 28 0.13 0.90 -4.62
N PHE A 29 0.53 1.31 -3.42
CA PHE A 29 -0.42 1.61 -2.36
C PHE A 29 -1.31 2.80 -2.73
N ALA A 30 -0.70 3.91 -3.16
CA ALA A 30 -1.46 5.11 -3.49
C ALA A 30 -2.45 4.87 -4.63
N GLU A 31 -2.03 4.19 -5.69
CA GLU A 31 -2.91 3.90 -6.82
C GLU A 31 -4.02 2.94 -6.45
N GLU A 32 -3.71 1.88 -5.71
CA GLU A 32 -4.73 0.90 -5.33
C GLU A 32 -5.76 1.48 -4.36
N VAL A 33 -5.33 2.24 -3.37
CA VAL A 33 -6.25 2.81 -2.40
C VAL A 33 -7.16 3.83 -3.06
N ASN A 34 -6.69 4.56 -4.06
CA ASN A 34 -7.48 5.56 -4.77
C ASN A 34 -8.42 4.94 -5.82
N SER A 35 -8.15 3.73 -6.29
CA SER A 35 -9.00 3.05 -7.28
C SER A 35 -9.89 1.97 -6.68
N GLY A 36 -9.36 1.13 -5.82
CA GLY A 36 -10.08 -0.01 -5.25
C GLY A 36 -10.24 0.05 -3.73
N GLY A 37 -9.79 1.13 -3.09
CA GLY A 37 -9.84 1.27 -1.66
C GLY A 37 -8.84 0.38 -0.93
N LEU A 38 -8.92 0.37 0.40
CA LEU A 38 -8.04 -0.46 1.22
C LEU A 38 -8.31 -1.94 0.98
N GLU A 39 -9.57 -2.33 0.81
CA GLU A 39 -9.90 -3.73 0.49
C GLU A 39 -9.22 -4.15 -0.80
N GLY A 40 -9.26 -3.31 -1.84
CA GLY A 40 -8.59 -3.57 -3.10
C GLY A 40 -7.08 -3.74 -2.93
N TYR A 41 -6.46 -2.86 -2.14
CA TYR A 41 -5.01 -2.96 -1.87
C TYR A 41 -4.65 -4.27 -1.20
N PHE A 42 -5.40 -4.68 -0.17
CA PHE A 42 -5.11 -5.92 0.55
C PHE A 42 -5.44 -7.18 -0.26
N SER A 43 -6.06 -7.03 -1.42
CA SER A 43 -6.26 -8.12 -2.37
C SER A 43 -5.14 -8.23 -3.40
N THR A 44 -4.13 -7.35 -3.33
CA THR A 44 -2.98 -7.39 -4.24
C THR A 44 -1.75 -8.00 -3.57
N GLU A 45 -0.82 -8.49 -4.41
CA GLU A 45 0.46 -9.00 -3.92
C GLU A 45 1.31 -7.91 -3.24
N TYR A 46 1.09 -6.63 -3.58
CA TYR A 46 1.82 -5.51 -2.98
C TYR A 46 1.58 -5.40 -1.48
N SER A 47 0.43 -5.83 -1.01
CA SER A 47 0.07 -5.74 0.42
C SER A 47 0.94 -6.62 1.32
N LYS A 48 1.66 -7.59 0.75
CA LYS A 48 2.64 -8.37 1.51
C LYS A 48 3.69 -7.47 2.15
N TYR A 49 3.93 -6.30 1.55
CA TYR A 49 4.96 -5.36 1.97
C TYR A 49 4.35 -4.09 2.58
N CYS A 50 3.15 -4.20 3.16
CA CYS A 50 2.41 -3.03 3.65
C CYS A 50 3.16 -2.26 4.75
N VAL A 51 3.89 -2.96 5.62
CA VAL A 51 4.66 -2.29 6.68
C VAL A 51 5.78 -1.45 6.06
N GLU A 52 6.51 -2.00 5.11
CA GLU A 52 7.60 -1.31 4.41
C GLU A 52 7.05 -0.16 3.57
N ALA A 53 5.87 -0.34 2.96
CA ALA A 53 5.22 0.72 2.18
C ALA A 53 4.95 1.95 3.06
N ALA A 54 4.44 1.74 4.28
CA ALA A 54 4.19 2.83 5.21
C ALA A 54 5.48 3.55 5.59
N GLU A 55 6.55 2.81 5.83
CA GLU A 55 7.86 3.40 6.16
C GLU A 55 8.41 4.25 5.02
N TYR A 56 8.33 3.77 3.79
CA TYR A 56 8.80 4.52 2.61
C TYR A 56 7.95 5.76 2.35
N LEU A 57 6.64 5.67 2.52
CA LEU A 57 5.76 6.83 2.36
C LEU A 57 6.12 7.92 3.38
N GLU A 58 6.34 7.54 4.64
CA GLU A 58 6.75 8.48 5.68
C GLU A 58 8.10 9.11 5.36
N LYS A 59 9.06 8.31 4.91
CA LYS A 59 10.39 8.77 4.50
C LYS A 59 10.30 9.83 3.40
N ASN A 60 9.32 9.70 2.51
CA ASN A 60 9.13 10.62 1.39
C ASN A 60 8.15 11.75 1.71
N ASN A 61 7.94 12.01 3.00
CA ASN A 61 7.16 13.15 3.51
C ASN A 61 5.65 13.06 3.30
N SER A 62 5.12 11.90 2.96
CA SER A 62 3.68 11.69 3.02
C SER A 62 3.29 11.60 4.49
N VAL A 63 2.20 12.24 4.87
CA VAL A 63 1.68 12.23 6.24
C VAL A 63 0.43 11.37 6.33
N ILE A 64 -0.53 11.63 5.45
CA ILE A 64 -1.83 10.97 5.52
C ILE A 64 -1.78 9.51 5.08
N TYR A 65 -1.07 9.20 4.00
CA TYR A 65 -1.04 7.85 3.45
C TYR A 65 -0.41 6.83 4.41
N PRO A 66 0.78 7.09 5.01
CA PRO A 66 1.33 6.12 5.96
C PRO A 66 0.49 6.02 7.24
N GLU A 67 -0.12 7.12 7.69
CA GLU A 67 -1.00 7.09 8.85
C GLU A 67 -2.20 6.17 8.61
N ILE A 68 -2.86 6.32 7.46
CA ILE A 68 -4.02 5.50 7.11
C ILE A 68 -3.62 4.03 6.94
N LEU A 69 -2.50 3.76 6.28
CA LEU A 69 -2.03 2.40 6.10
C LEU A 69 -1.72 1.72 7.44
N ARG A 70 -1.06 2.43 8.36
CA ARG A 70 -0.79 1.90 9.70
C ARG A 70 -2.06 1.64 10.50
N LYS A 71 -3.06 2.52 10.39
CA LYS A 71 -4.36 2.31 11.04
C LYS A 71 -5.06 1.09 10.46
N ALA A 72 -4.98 0.90 9.14
CA ALA A 72 -5.56 -0.27 8.48
C ALA A 72 -4.88 -1.56 8.94
N ILE A 73 -3.55 -1.57 9.02
CA ILE A 73 -2.78 -2.72 9.50
C ILE A 73 -3.19 -3.06 10.94
N ALA A 74 -3.40 -2.05 11.77
CA ALA A 74 -3.76 -2.22 13.17
C ALA A 74 -5.14 -2.86 13.38
N LEU A 75 -5.98 -2.91 12.35
CA LEU A 75 -7.28 -3.58 12.41
C LEU A 75 -7.17 -5.10 12.32
N PHE A 76 -6.04 -5.60 11.81
CA PHE A 76 -5.73 -7.03 11.80
C PHE A 76 -5.18 -7.45 13.16
N PRO A 77 -5.16 -8.76 13.46
CA PRO A 77 -4.54 -9.24 14.69
C PRO A 77 -3.07 -8.81 14.80
N GLU A 78 -2.59 -8.61 16.02
CA GLU A 78 -1.20 -8.27 16.26
C GLU A 78 -0.30 -9.32 15.61
N LYS A 79 0.74 -8.88 14.90
CA LYS A 79 1.68 -9.75 14.18
C LYS A 79 1.03 -10.60 13.08
N TYR A 80 -0.07 -10.08 12.49
CA TYR A 80 -0.70 -10.76 11.38
C TYR A 80 0.29 -10.93 10.23
N ASP A 81 0.28 -12.11 9.63
CA ASP A 81 1.17 -12.45 8.50
C ASP A 81 0.48 -12.13 7.17
N PHE A 82 0.95 -11.10 6.48
CA PHE A 82 0.39 -10.66 5.19
C PHE A 82 0.99 -11.39 3.99
N SER A 83 1.82 -12.42 4.19
CA SER A 83 2.52 -13.10 3.09
C SER A 83 1.61 -13.89 2.15
N ASP A 84 0.43 -14.29 2.61
CA ASP A 84 -0.55 -15.01 1.79
C ASP A 84 -1.77 -14.12 1.53
N VAL A 85 -1.83 -13.58 0.31
CA VAL A 85 -2.89 -12.65 -0.09
C VAL A 85 -4.27 -13.32 -0.05
N TYR A 86 -4.37 -14.60 -0.40
CA TYR A 86 -5.64 -15.31 -0.39
C TYR A 86 -6.17 -15.47 1.03
N GLU A 87 -5.29 -15.73 2.00
CA GLU A 87 -5.69 -15.77 3.41
C GLU A 87 -6.17 -14.40 3.90
N THR A 88 -5.52 -13.32 3.43
CA THR A 88 -5.93 -11.96 3.78
C THR A 88 -7.31 -11.64 3.22
N GLU A 89 -7.59 -12.03 1.97
CA GLU A 89 -8.92 -11.86 1.37
C GLU A 89 -9.98 -12.61 2.17
N ASP A 90 -9.71 -13.86 2.52
CA ASP A 90 -10.63 -14.67 3.31
C ASP A 90 -10.88 -14.06 4.68
N TYR A 91 -9.83 -13.56 5.33
CA TYR A 91 -9.94 -12.91 6.62
C TYR A 91 -10.88 -11.70 6.55
N LEU A 92 -10.71 -10.86 5.52
CA LEU A 92 -11.55 -9.67 5.34
C LEU A 92 -13.00 -10.03 5.04
N GLU A 93 -13.25 -11.09 4.25
CA GLU A 93 -14.61 -11.55 3.98
C GLU A 93 -15.33 -12.00 5.25
N GLU A 94 -14.60 -12.54 6.21
CA GLU A 94 -15.14 -12.99 7.49
C GLU A 94 -15.27 -11.87 8.53
N HIS A 95 -14.71 -10.67 8.24
CA HIS A 95 -14.67 -9.56 9.19
C HIS A 95 -15.19 -8.27 8.55
N GLU A 96 -16.49 -8.22 8.28
CA GLU A 96 -17.15 -7.06 7.67
C GLU A 96 -16.95 -5.77 8.47
N ASP A 97 -16.77 -5.87 9.79
CA ASP A 97 -16.52 -4.72 10.64
C ASP A 97 -15.21 -4.01 10.27
N ILE A 98 -14.20 -4.77 9.81
CA ILE A 98 -12.95 -4.19 9.34
C ILE A 98 -13.20 -3.42 8.04
N LEU A 99 -14.00 -3.96 7.13
CA LEU A 99 -14.31 -3.30 5.87
C LEU A 99 -15.04 -1.98 6.08
N GLU A 100 -15.91 -1.91 7.08
CA GLU A 100 -16.59 -0.65 7.44
C GLU A 100 -15.58 0.39 7.93
N LYS A 101 -14.61 -0.02 8.73
CA LYS A 101 -13.55 0.87 9.22
C LYS A 101 -12.62 1.31 8.09
N PHE A 102 -12.38 0.45 7.10
CA PHE A 102 -11.61 0.82 5.92
C PHE A 102 -12.29 1.99 5.20
N GLU A 103 -13.61 1.96 5.05
CA GLU A 103 -14.34 3.05 4.41
C GLU A 103 -14.17 4.36 5.14
N GLU A 104 -14.16 4.33 6.49
CA GLU A 104 -13.94 5.53 7.29
C GLU A 104 -12.53 6.08 7.09
N LEU A 105 -11.52 5.21 7.02
CA LEU A 105 -10.14 5.60 6.77
C LEU A 105 -9.95 6.20 5.38
N GLU A 106 -10.61 5.62 4.38
CA GLU A 106 -10.57 6.12 3.01
C GLU A 106 -11.10 7.54 2.90
N LYS A 107 -12.11 7.88 3.69
CA LYS A 107 -12.65 9.25 3.73
C LYS A 107 -11.59 10.25 4.17
N GLU A 108 -10.72 9.88 5.11
CA GLU A 108 -9.63 10.75 5.56
C GLU A 108 -8.66 11.07 4.40
N ILE A 109 -8.43 10.11 3.52
CA ILE A 109 -7.61 10.33 2.33
C ILE A 109 -8.30 11.30 1.37
N TYR A 110 -9.57 11.07 1.07
CA TYR A 110 -10.34 11.91 0.14
C TYR A 110 -10.48 13.34 0.63
N GLU A 111 -10.53 13.55 1.94
CA GLU A 111 -10.63 14.87 2.54
C GLU A 111 -9.28 15.56 2.68
N SER A 112 -8.18 14.82 2.50
CA SER A 112 -6.83 15.36 2.62
C SER A 112 -6.47 16.27 1.44
N THR A 113 -5.69 17.30 1.74
CA THR A 113 -5.14 18.21 0.74
C THR A 113 -3.69 17.86 0.40
N GLU A 114 -3.17 16.74 0.91
CA GLU A 114 -1.80 16.33 0.63
C GLU A 114 -1.59 16.04 -0.86
N ASP A 115 -0.50 16.57 -1.41
CA ASP A 115 -0.15 16.35 -2.81
C ASP A 115 0.69 15.08 -2.96
N ILE A 116 0.00 13.94 -2.98
CA ILE A 116 0.67 12.64 -3.14
C ILE A 116 1.30 12.50 -4.52
N ASP A 117 0.69 13.10 -5.55
CA ASP A 117 1.20 12.99 -6.91
C ASP A 117 2.62 13.53 -7.05
N SER A 118 2.94 14.64 -6.40
CA SER A 118 4.29 15.19 -6.40
C SER A 118 5.29 14.22 -5.77
N ILE A 119 4.88 13.54 -4.70
CA ILE A 119 5.74 12.55 -4.03
C ILE A 119 6.00 11.38 -4.96
N LEU A 120 4.97 10.86 -5.61
CA LEU A 120 5.10 9.73 -6.53
C LEU A 120 5.93 10.09 -7.76
N ASP A 121 5.74 11.30 -8.30
CA ASP A 121 6.52 11.78 -9.44
C ASP A 121 8.02 11.85 -9.09
N ASN A 122 8.35 12.32 -7.90
CA ASN A 122 9.75 12.36 -7.43
C ASN A 122 10.36 10.96 -7.33
N LEU A 123 9.59 10.00 -6.84
CA LEU A 123 10.05 8.62 -6.75
C LEU A 123 10.29 8.01 -8.13
N GLU A 124 9.41 8.29 -9.07
CA GLU A 124 9.55 7.80 -10.45
C GLU A 124 10.76 8.42 -11.14
N GLU A 125 11.05 9.70 -10.88
CA GLU A 125 12.24 10.38 -11.42
C GLU A 125 13.53 9.71 -10.94
N GLN A 126 13.58 9.23 -9.72
CA GLN A 126 14.77 8.60 -9.15
C GLN A 126 15.15 7.28 -9.80
N ILE A 127 14.22 6.61 -10.48
CA ILE A 127 14.47 5.31 -11.11
C ILE A 127 14.59 5.38 -12.64
N LYS A 128 14.52 6.56 -13.21
CA LYS A 128 14.69 6.77 -14.66
C LYS A 128 16.14 6.70 -15.10
#